data_dcbdaff882ec63f81147a74b2114f7a1
#
_entry.id   dcbdaff882ec63f81147a74b2114f7a1
#
_cell.length_a   1.000
_cell.length_b   1.000
_cell.length_c   1.000
_cell.angle_alpha   90.00
_cell.angle_beta   90.00
_cell.angle_gamma   90.00
#
_symmetry.space_group_name_H-M   'P 1'
#
loop_
_entity.id
_entity.type
_entity.pdbx_description
1 polymer ?
#
loop_
_entity_poly.entity_id
_entity_poly.type
_entity_poly.pdbx_seq_one_letter_code
_entity_poly.pdbx_strand_id
1 'polypeptide(L)'
;DLRIAYNNPYMSLSEKAIEPLYDTKTDHDIAGMLGRALGYETSFPKETWNDIDDWLNLLFSDEVSKERGYTAQRLREEKVINTTGLPEGEPWVRGKSDLWPTKSGRVQFYCEAPVPRLGYGMGLLAHEDLEHIVYFQSPGEVGVDNPLAQEFPLVYFQEHSRFRIHTQWYETPVLREIDPEPLGKVNSIDAEARGVQDGDYIEVYNQRGHAVVKCLIDESIAPGVVSIPKGWQRDQFVAGSY
;
A
#
# COMPACT_ATOMS: atom_id res chain seq x y z
N ASP A 1 -12.35 13.36 -9.33
CA ASP A 1 -11.46 12.17 -9.32
C ASP A 1 -12.05 11.02 -10.10
N LEU A 2 -11.25 10.37 -10.93
CA LEU A 2 -11.58 9.07 -11.50
C LEU A 2 -11.42 7.99 -10.43
N ARG A 3 -12.47 7.21 -10.20
CA ARG A 3 -12.50 6.10 -9.27
C ARG A 3 -12.41 4.78 -10.04
N ILE A 4 -11.25 4.16 -9.95
CA ILE A 4 -10.97 2.82 -10.44
C ILE A 4 -10.33 2.08 -9.28
N ALA A 5 -10.91 0.98 -8.84
CA ALA A 5 -10.36 0.18 -7.75
C ALA A 5 -9.93 -1.20 -8.25
N TYR A 6 -8.85 -1.74 -7.69
CA TYR A 6 -8.47 -3.11 -7.93
C TYR A 6 -9.61 -4.05 -7.57
N ASN A 7 -9.88 -5.01 -8.43
CA ASN A 7 -10.93 -6.01 -8.24
C ASN A 7 -12.35 -5.43 -8.22
N ASN A 8 -12.52 -4.25 -8.75
CA ASN A 8 -13.82 -3.65 -8.94
C ASN A 8 -14.02 -3.45 -10.46
N PRO A 9 -15.07 -4.07 -11.04
CA PRO A 9 -15.32 -3.97 -12.47
C PRO A 9 -16.00 -2.66 -12.88
N TYR A 10 -16.04 -1.69 -11.99
CA TYR A 10 -16.69 -0.41 -12.24
C TYR A 10 -15.70 0.74 -12.24
N MET A 11 -15.93 1.67 -13.14
CA MET A 11 -15.26 2.96 -13.20
C MET A 11 -16.28 4.05 -12.93
N SER A 12 -15.96 5.01 -12.07
CA SER A 12 -16.87 6.11 -11.75
C SER A 12 -16.13 7.43 -11.61
N LEU A 13 -16.84 8.54 -11.77
CA LEU A 13 -16.34 9.88 -11.56
C LEU A 13 -16.82 10.43 -10.21
N SER A 14 -15.89 10.86 -9.37
CA SER A 14 -16.19 11.62 -8.15
C SER A 14 -16.13 13.11 -8.50
N GLU A 15 -17.29 13.71 -8.69
CA GLU A 15 -17.40 15.12 -9.01
C GLU A 15 -17.24 15.99 -7.74
N LYS A 16 -16.92 17.23 -7.95
CA LYS A 16 -16.83 18.23 -6.89
C LYS A 16 -18.22 18.46 -6.28
N ALA A 17 -18.34 18.30 -4.97
CA ALA A 17 -19.60 18.53 -4.25
C ALA A 17 -19.78 19.99 -3.83
N ILE A 18 -18.69 20.68 -3.50
CA ILE A 18 -18.65 22.10 -3.13
C ILE A 18 -17.44 22.76 -3.79
N GLU A 19 -17.45 24.09 -3.87
CA GLU A 19 -16.25 24.82 -4.27
C GLU A 19 -15.12 24.62 -3.25
N PRO A 20 -13.85 24.54 -3.70
CA PRO A 20 -12.71 24.47 -2.79
C PRO A 20 -12.74 25.60 -1.77
N LEU A 21 -12.55 25.24 -0.50
CA LEU A 21 -12.47 26.23 0.57
C LEU A 21 -11.04 26.75 0.71
N TYR A 22 -10.91 28.05 0.97
CA TYR A 22 -9.62 28.72 1.13
C TYR A 22 -8.71 28.55 -0.08
N ASP A 23 -7.43 28.27 0.12
CA ASP A 23 -6.44 28.03 -0.93
C ASP A 23 -6.21 26.51 -1.19
N THR A 24 -7.22 25.70 -0.97
CA THR A 24 -7.13 24.26 -1.28
C THR A 24 -7.22 24.01 -2.77
N LYS A 25 -6.54 22.95 -3.22
CA LYS A 25 -6.50 22.51 -4.62
C LYS A 25 -6.69 21.02 -4.70
N THR A 26 -7.11 20.53 -5.85
CA THR A 26 -7.18 19.08 -6.08
C THR A 26 -5.78 18.48 -6.21
N ASP A 27 -5.62 17.19 -5.93
CA ASP A 27 -4.35 16.48 -6.14
C ASP A 27 -3.87 16.60 -7.58
N HIS A 28 -4.81 16.57 -8.54
CA HIS A 28 -4.54 16.80 -9.95
C HIS A 28 -3.90 18.18 -10.20
N ASP A 29 -4.50 19.25 -9.69
CA ASP A 29 -3.98 20.61 -9.82
C ASP A 29 -2.61 20.74 -9.17
N ILE A 30 -2.45 20.19 -7.94
CA ILE A 30 -1.18 20.23 -7.21
C ILE A 30 -0.08 19.53 -8.01
N ALA A 31 -0.35 18.34 -8.53
CA ALA A 31 0.62 17.59 -9.34
C ALA A 31 1.03 18.37 -10.60
N GLY A 32 0.06 18.94 -11.32
CA GLY A 32 0.33 19.74 -12.52
C GLY A 32 1.12 21.02 -12.21
N MET A 33 0.76 21.74 -11.17
CA MET A 33 1.45 22.95 -10.73
C MET A 33 2.91 22.64 -10.32
N LEU A 34 3.09 21.61 -9.52
CA LEU A 34 4.40 21.20 -9.02
C LEU A 34 5.29 20.70 -10.17
N GLY A 35 4.74 19.85 -11.05
CA GLY A 35 5.49 19.34 -12.21
C GLY A 35 6.01 20.46 -13.10
N ARG A 36 5.18 21.46 -13.40
CA ARG A 36 5.61 22.65 -14.18
C ARG A 36 6.62 23.50 -13.43
N ALA A 37 6.44 23.73 -12.13
CA ALA A 37 7.39 24.48 -11.32
C ALA A 37 8.78 23.81 -11.25
N LEU A 38 8.82 22.48 -11.39
CA LEU A 38 10.06 21.70 -11.45
C LEU A 38 10.64 21.58 -12.87
N GLY A 39 10.05 22.22 -13.88
CA GLY A 39 10.54 22.21 -15.26
C GLY A 39 10.07 21.02 -16.10
N TYR A 40 9.07 20.27 -15.66
CA TYR A 40 8.50 19.13 -16.41
C TYR A 40 7.27 19.57 -17.24
N GLU A 41 7.37 20.71 -17.92
CA GLU A 41 6.25 21.30 -18.67
C GLU A 41 5.70 20.37 -19.78
N THR A 42 6.57 19.60 -20.42
CA THR A 42 6.16 18.64 -21.47
C THR A 42 5.36 17.46 -20.92
N SER A 43 5.62 17.07 -19.67
CA SER A 43 4.89 15.99 -19.01
C SER A 43 3.61 16.47 -18.33
N PHE A 44 3.53 17.77 -18.04
CA PHE A 44 2.39 18.42 -17.39
C PHE A 44 1.93 19.66 -18.19
N PRO A 45 1.58 19.50 -19.49
CA PRO A 45 1.20 20.62 -20.32
C PRO A 45 -0.05 21.31 -19.77
N LYS A 46 -0.03 22.64 -19.76
CA LYS A 46 -1.10 23.45 -19.16
C LYS A 46 -2.44 23.20 -19.84
N GLU A 47 -2.41 22.92 -21.11
CA GLU A 47 -3.58 22.68 -21.96
C GLU A 47 -4.37 21.44 -21.52
N THR A 48 -3.69 20.39 -21.09
CA THR A 48 -4.30 19.12 -20.65
C THR A 48 -4.50 19.02 -19.14
N TRP A 49 -3.83 19.88 -18.36
CA TRP A 49 -3.92 19.85 -16.90
C TRP A 49 -4.81 20.94 -16.29
N ASN A 50 -5.35 21.83 -17.09
CA ASN A 50 -6.28 22.85 -16.61
C ASN A 50 -7.72 22.37 -16.55
N ASP A 51 -8.08 21.35 -17.32
CA ASP A 51 -9.40 20.76 -17.35
C ASP A 51 -9.30 19.25 -17.09
N ILE A 52 -10.07 18.79 -16.14
CA ILE A 52 -10.12 17.36 -15.80
C ILE A 52 -10.64 16.50 -16.96
N ASP A 53 -11.52 17.05 -17.81
CA ASP A 53 -12.05 16.33 -18.95
C ASP A 53 -11.00 16.14 -20.04
N ASP A 54 -10.14 17.13 -20.26
CA ASP A 54 -9.01 16.99 -21.18
C ASP A 54 -8.03 15.93 -20.69
N TRP A 55 -7.74 15.91 -19.39
CA TRP A 55 -6.91 14.88 -18.79
C TRP A 55 -7.54 13.48 -18.87
N LEU A 56 -8.85 13.35 -18.60
CA LEU A 56 -9.58 12.09 -18.73
C LEU A 56 -9.57 11.57 -20.18
N ASN A 57 -9.78 12.45 -21.14
CA ASN A 57 -9.74 12.10 -22.56
C ASN A 57 -8.34 11.69 -23.01
N LEU A 58 -7.29 12.31 -22.46
CA LEU A 58 -5.91 11.87 -22.66
C LEU A 58 -5.68 10.47 -22.05
N LEU A 59 -6.17 10.21 -20.85
CA LEU A 59 -6.09 8.92 -20.20
C LEU A 59 -6.79 7.82 -21.01
N PHE A 60 -7.93 8.13 -21.65
CA PHE A 60 -8.70 7.21 -22.49
C PHE A 60 -8.27 7.22 -23.98
N SER A 61 -7.06 7.71 -24.26
CA SER A 61 -6.58 7.81 -25.64
C SER A 61 -6.02 6.50 -26.22
N ASP A 62 -5.84 5.47 -25.41
CA ASP A 62 -5.39 4.15 -25.83
C ASP A 62 -6.47 3.41 -26.68
N GLU A 63 -6.02 2.40 -27.45
CA GLU A 63 -6.89 1.66 -28.35
C GLU A 63 -8.03 0.93 -27.63
N VAL A 64 -7.75 0.32 -26.48
CA VAL A 64 -8.72 -0.42 -25.69
C VAL A 64 -9.84 0.51 -25.17
N SER A 65 -9.43 1.67 -24.65
CA SER A 65 -10.37 2.68 -24.18
C SER A 65 -11.25 3.22 -25.30
N LYS A 66 -10.66 3.44 -26.48
CA LYS A 66 -11.40 3.88 -27.69
C LYS A 66 -12.39 2.83 -28.18
N GLU A 67 -11.98 1.57 -28.27
CA GLU A 67 -12.85 0.45 -28.65
C GLU A 67 -14.04 0.28 -27.71
N ARG A 68 -13.82 0.54 -26.41
CA ARG A 68 -14.86 0.48 -25.37
C ARG A 68 -15.68 1.76 -25.26
N GLY A 69 -15.33 2.78 -26.02
CA GLY A 69 -16.02 4.06 -26.04
C GLY A 69 -15.90 4.84 -24.72
N TYR A 70 -14.76 4.73 -24.02
CA TYR A 70 -14.54 5.50 -22.81
C TYR A 70 -14.19 6.93 -23.17
N THR A 71 -14.95 7.87 -22.62
CA THR A 71 -14.73 9.32 -22.74
C THR A 71 -15.11 10.01 -21.44
N ALA A 72 -14.57 11.20 -21.22
CA ALA A 72 -14.98 12.04 -20.10
C ALA A 72 -16.49 12.34 -20.13
N GLN A 73 -17.03 12.64 -21.32
CA GLN A 73 -18.46 12.89 -21.51
C GLN A 73 -19.31 11.68 -21.09
N ARG A 74 -19.00 10.49 -21.60
CA ARG A 74 -19.74 9.27 -21.27
C ARG A 74 -19.70 8.99 -19.76
N LEU A 75 -18.53 9.16 -19.12
CA LEU A 75 -18.38 8.96 -17.69
C LEU A 75 -19.23 9.94 -16.86
N ARG A 76 -19.40 11.18 -17.34
CA ARG A 76 -20.27 12.17 -16.72
C ARG A 76 -21.76 11.84 -16.90
N GLU A 77 -22.13 11.34 -18.05
CA GLU A 77 -23.53 10.97 -18.37
C GLU A 77 -23.97 9.72 -17.60
N GLU A 78 -23.18 8.66 -17.68
CA GLU A 78 -23.52 7.36 -17.07
C GLU A 78 -23.19 7.30 -15.57
N LYS A 79 -22.30 8.17 -15.06
CA LYS A 79 -21.79 8.22 -13.67
C LYS A 79 -20.97 7.00 -13.26
N VAL A 80 -21.39 5.81 -13.68
CA VAL A 80 -20.72 4.52 -13.40
C VAL A 80 -20.70 3.70 -14.70
N ILE A 81 -19.51 3.30 -15.11
CA ILE A 81 -19.31 2.45 -16.29
C ILE A 81 -18.86 1.07 -15.83
N ASN A 82 -19.55 0.03 -16.30
CA ASN A 82 -19.09 -1.35 -16.17
C ASN A 82 -17.94 -1.60 -17.15
N THR A 83 -16.77 -1.96 -16.64
CA THR A 83 -15.56 -2.15 -17.45
C THR A 83 -15.33 -3.61 -17.87
N THR A 84 -16.18 -4.54 -17.46
CA THR A 84 -16.01 -5.97 -17.78
C THR A 84 -16.29 -6.30 -19.23
N GLY A 85 -17.19 -5.54 -19.87
CA GLY A 85 -17.77 -5.89 -21.18
C GLY A 85 -18.77 -7.05 -21.13
N LEU A 86 -19.10 -7.54 -19.93
CA LEU A 86 -20.12 -8.56 -19.75
C LEU A 86 -21.52 -7.97 -19.90
N PRO A 87 -22.50 -8.75 -20.37
CA PRO A 87 -23.91 -8.36 -20.38
C PRO A 87 -24.38 -7.95 -18.98
N GLU A 88 -25.40 -7.10 -18.93
CA GLU A 88 -26.03 -6.70 -17.68
C GLU A 88 -26.58 -7.93 -16.92
N GLY A 89 -26.28 -8.00 -15.63
CA GLY A 89 -26.70 -9.12 -14.78
C GLY A 89 -25.75 -10.33 -14.76
N GLU A 90 -24.79 -10.39 -15.67
CA GLU A 90 -23.78 -11.44 -15.65
C GLU A 90 -22.78 -11.22 -14.47
N PRO A 91 -22.55 -12.23 -13.63
CA PRO A 91 -21.65 -12.09 -12.50
C PRO A 91 -20.21 -11.98 -12.97
N TRP A 92 -19.53 -10.93 -12.53
CA TRP A 92 -18.09 -10.84 -12.71
C TRP A 92 -17.34 -11.67 -11.67
N VAL A 93 -16.52 -12.59 -12.15
CA VAL A 93 -15.66 -13.43 -11.30
C VAL A 93 -14.22 -13.10 -11.66
N ARG A 94 -13.50 -12.53 -10.67
CA ARG A 94 -12.09 -12.20 -10.87
C ARG A 94 -11.26 -13.47 -11.13
N GLY A 95 -10.36 -13.35 -12.10
CA GLY A 95 -9.47 -14.47 -12.46
C GLY A 95 -10.17 -15.60 -13.22
N LYS A 96 -11.47 -15.50 -13.46
CA LYS A 96 -12.13 -16.37 -14.41
C LYS A 96 -11.74 -15.91 -15.82
N SER A 97 -10.85 -16.66 -16.45
CA SER A 97 -10.43 -16.42 -17.83
C SER A 97 -10.23 -17.74 -18.52
N ASP A 98 -10.76 -17.84 -19.72
CA ASP A 98 -10.55 -19.01 -20.57
C ASP A 98 -9.16 -18.95 -21.24
N LEU A 99 -8.57 -17.76 -21.27
CA LEU A 99 -7.24 -17.51 -21.83
C LEU A 99 -6.43 -16.55 -20.94
N TRP A 100 -5.34 -17.03 -20.41
CA TRP A 100 -4.39 -16.22 -19.65
C TRP A 100 -3.34 -15.60 -20.59
N PRO A 101 -2.81 -14.40 -20.28
CA PRO A 101 -1.79 -13.74 -21.09
C PRO A 101 -0.42 -14.38 -20.89
N THR A 102 -0.34 -15.68 -21.11
CA THR A 102 0.86 -16.53 -21.02
C THR A 102 1.03 -17.28 -22.33
N LYS A 103 2.24 -17.75 -22.59
CA LYS A 103 2.53 -18.52 -23.82
C LYS A 103 1.64 -19.76 -23.98
N SER A 104 1.27 -20.39 -22.87
CA SER A 104 0.40 -21.58 -22.86
C SER A 104 -1.10 -21.24 -22.83
N GLY A 105 -1.49 -19.97 -22.60
CA GLY A 105 -2.86 -19.55 -22.34
C GLY A 105 -3.41 -20.02 -20.98
N ARG A 106 -2.57 -20.55 -20.11
CA ARG A 106 -2.94 -21.09 -18.80
C ARG A 106 -2.17 -20.42 -17.69
N VAL A 107 -2.65 -20.52 -16.45
CA VAL A 107 -1.86 -20.13 -15.27
C VAL A 107 -0.55 -20.93 -15.26
N GLN A 108 0.55 -20.22 -15.12
CA GLN A 108 1.88 -20.82 -15.06
C GLN A 108 2.37 -20.86 -13.62
N PHE A 109 2.74 -22.05 -13.15
CA PHE A 109 3.46 -22.27 -11.90
C PHE A 109 4.98 -22.31 -12.10
N TYR A 110 5.41 -22.60 -13.30
CA TYR A 110 6.80 -22.57 -13.74
C TYR A 110 6.92 -21.57 -14.89
N CYS A 111 7.79 -20.56 -14.75
CA CYS A 111 8.07 -19.58 -15.78
C CYS A 111 9.29 -20.01 -16.59
N GLU A 112 9.10 -20.40 -17.85
CA GLU A 112 10.21 -20.87 -18.72
C GLU A 112 11.24 -19.76 -19.02
N ALA A 113 10.79 -18.53 -19.08
CA ALA A 113 11.63 -17.37 -19.39
C ALA A 113 11.32 -16.22 -18.40
N PRO A 114 11.83 -16.30 -17.17
CA PRO A 114 11.60 -15.26 -16.19
C PRO A 114 12.31 -13.98 -16.62
N VAL A 115 11.62 -12.85 -16.48
CA VAL A 115 12.24 -11.54 -16.66
C VAL A 115 12.56 -11.00 -15.26
N PRO A 116 13.85 -10.84 -14.92
CA PRO A 116 14.27 -10.29 -13.65
C PRO A 116 13.66 -8.92 -13.41
N ARG A 117 13.02 -8.70 -12.27
CA ARG A 117 12.48 -7.41 -11.90
C ARG A 117 13.60 -6.53 -11.34
N LEU A 118 14.49 -6.10 -12.19
CA LEU A 118 15.52 -5.14 -11.85
C LEU A 118 14.88 -3.75 -11.68
N GLY A 119 15.14 -3.09 -10.57
CA GLY A 119 14.81 -1.68 -10.41
C GLY A 119 13.75 -1.29 -9.38
N TYR A 120 13.18 -2.24 -8.64
CA TYR A 120 12.26 -1.90 -7.55
C TYR A 120 12.95 -1.65 -6.19
N GLY A 121 14.22 -1.24 -6.19
CA GLY A 121 14.97 -0.96 -4.96
C GLY A 121 15.31 -2.18 -4.10
N MET A 122 14.82 -3.33 -4.50
CA MET A 122 15.22 -4.60 -3.91
C MET A 122 16.44 -5.07 -4.68
N GLY A 123 17.62 -4.73 -4.22
CA GLY A 123 18.93 -5.10 -4.78
C GLY A 123 19.21 -6.60 -4.77
N LEU A 124 18.28 -7.37 -5.19
CA LEU A 124 18.23 -8.80 -5.11
C LEU A 124 18.43 -9.40 -6.46
N LEU A 125 19.56 -9.84 -6.61
CA LEU A 125 19.84 -11.22 -6.87
C LEU A 125 18.68 -11.90 -7.63
N ALA A 126 18.37 -11.34 -8.82
CA ALA A 126 17.70 -12.13 -9.81
C ALA A 126 18.64 -13.28 -10.20
N HIS A 127 18.61 -14.36 -9.46
CA HIS A 127 19.13 -15.62 -9.94
C HIS A 127 18.12 -16.11 -10.97
N GLU A 128 18.49 -16.08 -12.23
CA GLU A 128 17.65 -16.58 -13.32
C GLU A 128 17.08 -17.95 -12.99
N ASP A 129 17.87 -18.80 -12.36
CA ASP A 129 17.48 -20.16 -11.97
C ASP A 129 16.41 -20.22 -10.87
N LEU A 130 16.22 -19.16 -10.09
CA LEU A 130 15.32 -19.13 -8.94
C LEU A 130 13.97 -18.49 -9.26
N GLU A 131 13.87 -17.73 -10.34
CA GLU A 131 12.61 -17.07 -10.73
C GLU A 131 11.69 -17.95 -11.59
N HIS A 132 12.14 -19.13 -11.95
CA HIS A 132 11.32 -20.10 -12.70
C HIS A 132 10.14 -20.64 -11.88
N ILE A 133 10.29 -20.74 -10.57
CA ILE A 133 9.29 -21.29 -9.66
C ILE A 133 9.21 -20.43 -8.39
N VAL A 134 8.04 -20.40 -7.78
CA VAL A 134 7.87 -19.75 -6.47
C VAL A 134 8.54 -20.59 -5.40
N TYR A 135 9.41 -19.98 -4.62
CA TYR A 135 10.11 -20.62 -3.49
C TYR A 135 10.15 -19.65 -2.31
N PHE A 136 10.37 -20.21 -1.12
CA PHE A 136 10.58 -19.40 0.07
C PHE A 136 11.99 -18.81 0.04
N GLN A 137 12.07 -17.49 0.17
CA GLN A 137 13.34 -16.80 0.39
C GLN A 137 13.31 -16.17 1.78
N SER A 138 14.28 -16.52 2.60
CA SER A 138 14.43 -15.94 3.93
C SER A 138 14.68 -14.43 3.81
N PRO A 139 13.95 -13.58 4.54
CA PRO A 139 14.24 -12.16 4.56
C PRO A 139 15.68 -11.91 5.02
N GLY A 140 16.37 -10.97 4.36
CA GLY A 140 17.79 -10.72 4.60
C GLY A 140 18.17 -10.29 6.00
N GLU A 141 17.22 -9.72 6.76
CA GLU A 141 17.47 -9.21 8.11
C GLU A 141 17.02 -10.17 9.24
N VAL A 142 16.06 -11.05 8.96
CA VAL A 142 15.42 -11.90 10.00
C VAL A 142 15.59 -13.39 9.73
N GLY A 143 16.41 -13.75 8.77
CA GLY A 143 16.70 -15.15 8.45
C GLY A 143 17.52 -15.83 9.54
N VAL A 144 17.27 -17.12 9.78
CA VAL A 144 18.01 -17.93 10.76
C VAL A 144 19.50 -17.94 10.53
N ASP A 145 19.92 -17.73 9.28
CA ASP A 145 21.32 -17.68 8.85
C ASP A 145 21.94 -16.28 8.96
N ASN A 146 21.15 -15.26 9.37
CA ASN A 146 21.66 -13.92 9.50
C ASN A 146 22.33 -13.71 10.86
N PRO A 147 23.60 -13.27 10.91
CA PRO A 147 24.30 -12.97 12.16
C PRO A 147 23.55 -11.96 13.06
N LEU A 148 22.81 -11.02 12.47
CA LEU A 148 22.00 -10.07 13.23
C LEU A 148 20.89 -10.72 14.05
N ALA A 149 20.39 -11.88 13.68
CA ALA A 149 19.39 -12.60 14.45
C ALA A 149 19.92 -13.12 15.80
N GLN A 150 21.24 -13.22 15.96
CA GLN A 150 21.86 -13.55 17.25
C GLN A 150 21.89 -12.37 18.22
N GLU A 151 22.05 -11.16 17.68
CA GLU A 151 22.06 -9.92 18.46
C GLU A 151 20.63 -9.40 18.69
N PHE A 152 19.78 -9.48 17.65
CA PHE A 152 18.38 -9.05 17.65
C PHE A 152 17.47 -10.24 17.35
N PRO A 153 17.16 -11.08 18.35
CA PRO A 153 16.49 -12.36 18.12
C PRO A 153 14.99 -12.24 17.86
N LEU A 154 14.38 -11.07 18.12
CA LEU A 154 12.98 -10.85 17.85
C LEU A 154 12.76 -10.27 16.46
N VAL A 155 11.80 -10.84 15.75
CA VAL A 155 11.34 -10.29 14.48
C VAL A 155 10.38 -9.15 14.74
N TYR A 156 10.71 -7.95 14.26
CA TYR A 156 9.80 -6.81 14.31
C TYR A 156 8.78 -6.89 13.18
N PHE A 157 7.50 -6.84 13.54
CA PHE A 157 6.38 -6.86 12.62
C PHE A 157 5.50 -5.62 12.79
N GLN A 158 5.11 -4.99 11.68
CA GLN A 158 4.17 -3.88 11.71
C GLN A 158 2.78 -4.36 11.31
N GLU A 159 1.85 -4.33 12.25
CA GLU A 159 0.45 -4.57 11.95
C GLU A 159 -0.28 -3.28 11.57
N HIS A 160 -1.44 -3.43 10.92
CA HIS A 160 -2.36 -2.32 10.72
C HIS A 160 -3.16 -2.07 12.00
N SER A 161 -3.28 -0.80 12.41
CA SER A 161 -4.23 -0.44 13.45
C SER A 161 -5.65 -0.79 12.99
N ARG A 162 -6.48 -1.28 13.91
CA ARG A 162 -7.90 -1.54 13.67
C ARG A 162 -8.70 -0.25 13.44
N PHE A 163 -8.25 0.85 13.99
CA PHE A 163 -9.01 2.11 14.08
C PHE A 163 -8.54 3.19 13.12
N ARG A 164 -7.43 2.95 12.40
CA ARG A 164 -6.79 3.95 11.53
C ARG A 164 -6.29 3.31 10.24
N ILE A 165 -6.17 4.13 9.21
CA ILE A 165 -5.56 3.74 7.93
C ILE A 165 -4.21 4.42 7.82
N HIS A 166 -3.14 3.72 8.19
CA HIS A 166 -1.80 4.29 8.34
C HIS A 166 -1.84 5.51 9.27
N THR A 167 -1.46 6.69 8.80
CA THR A 167 -1.51 7.97 9.55
C THR A 167 -2.86 8.68 9.45
N GLN A 168 -3.81 8.19 8.66
CA GLN A 168 -5.12 8.82 8.57
C GLN A 168 -5.95 8.54 9.82
N TRP A 169 -6.71 9.52 10.25
CA TRP A 169 -7.63 9.48 11.39
C TRP A 169 -6.97 9.52 12.77
N TYR A 170 -5.64 9.65 12.84
CA TYR A 170 -4.94 9.66 14.14
C TYR A 170 -5.29 10.87 15.01
N GLU A 171 -5.71 11.99 14.40
CA GLU A 171 -6.17 13.20 15.12
C GLU A 171 -7.66 13.17 15.50
N THR A 172 -8.42 12.14 15.09
CA THR A 172 -9.84 12.05 15.40
C THR A 172 -10.05 11.79 16.90
N PRO A 173 -10.69 12.70 17.64
CA PRO A 173 -10.73 12.61 19.11
C PRO A 173 -11.28 11.30 19.65
N VAL A 174 -12.40 10.83 19.11
CA VAL A 174 -13.03 9.57 19.55
C VAL A 174 -12.13 8.35 19.29
N LEU A 175 -11.32 8.37 18.22
CA LEU A 175 -10.38 7.27 17.96
C LEU A 175 -9.16 7.33 18.87
N ARG A 176 -8.73 8.53 19.25
CA ARG A 176 -7.65 8.71 20.25
C ARG A 176 -8.06 8.27 21.65
N GLU A 177 -9.34 8.34 21.99
CA GLU A 177 -9.85 7.78 23.26
C GLU A 177 -9.80 6.25 23.28
N ILE A 178 -10.04 5.60 22.13
CA ILE A 178 -10.04 4.13 22.00
C ILE A 178 -8.62 3.57 21.86
N ASP A 179 -7.75 4.28 21.14
CA ASP A 179 -6.40 3.86 20.77
C ASP A 179 -5.44 5.04 21.02
N PRO A 180 -5.09 5.30 22.31
CA PRO A 180 -4.44 6.55 22.72
C PRO A 180 -2.93 6.56 22.49
N GLU A 181 -2.28 5.41 22.52
CA GLU A 181 -0.81 5.28 22.49
C GLU A 181 -0.36 4.03 21.72
N PRO A 182 0.86 4.03 21.14
CA PRO A 182 1.42 2.83 20.53
C PRO A 182 1.69 1.76 21.57
N LEU A 183 1.21 0.54 21.32
CA LEU A 183 1.45 -0.61 22.14
C LEU A 183 2.42 -1.57 21.44
N GLY A 184 3.46 -1.99 22.15
CA GLY A 184 4.36 -3.06 21.74
C GLY A 184 3.80 -4.40 22.18
N LYS A 185 3.25 -5.17 21.25
CA LYS A 185 2.69 -6.50 21.52
C LYS A 185 3.80 -7.54 21.55
N VAL A 186 3.81 -8.33 22.60
CA VAL A 186 4.82 -9.38 22.83
C VAL A 186 4.12 -10.63 23.38
N ASN A 187 4.56 -11.80 22.95
CA ASN A 187 4.07 -13.05 23.53
C ASN A 187 4.55 -13.20 25.00
N SER A 188 3.73 -13.84 25.85
CA SER A 188 4.06 -14.05 27.28
C SER A 188 5.41 -14.75 27.48
N ILE A 189 5.76 -15.71 26.62
CA ILE A 189 7.05 -16.44 26.67
C ILE A 189 8.22 -15.48 26.48
N ASP A 190 8.12 -14.55 25.52
CA ASP A 190 9.17 -13.57 25.25
C ASP A 190 9.25 -12.49 26.32
N ALA A 191 8.11 -12.10 26.88
CA ALA A 191 8.01 -11.15 27.99
C ALA A 191 8.64 -11.73 29.27
N GLU A 192 8.28 -12.96 29.64
CA GLU A 192 8.82 -13.66 30.82
C GLU A 192 10.34 -13.83 30.70
N ALA A 193 10.84 -14.26 29.55
CA ALA A 193 12.28 -14.42 29.31
C ALA A 193 13.09 -13.13 29.46
N ARG A 194 12.43 -11.96 29.42
CA ARG A 194 13.04 -10.62 29.53
C ARG A 194 12.65 -9.89 30.82
N GLY A 195 11.85 -10.53 31.68
CA GLY A 195 11.35 -9.91 32.90
C GLY A 195 10.41 -8.74 32.70
N VAL A 196 9.68 -8.73 31.57
CA VAL A 196 8.74 -7.69 31.19
C VAL A 196 7.34 -8.10 31.64
N GLN A 197 6.59 -7.15 32.19
CA GLN A 197 5.19 -7.32 32.59
C GLN A 197 4.25 -6.51 31.67
N ASP A 198 2.98 -6.90 31.65
CA ASP A 198 1.97 -6.15 30.92
C ASP A 198 1.86 -4.72 31.46
N GLY A 199 1.89 -3.74 30.56
CA GLY A 199 1.88 -2.32 30.91
C GLY A 199 3.23 -1.67 31.19
N ASP A 200 4.32 -2.45 31.25
CA ASP A 200 5.67 -1.89 31.34
C ASP A 200 6.04 -1.08 30.08
N TYR A 201 6.98 -0.16 30.21
CA TYR A 201 7.59 0.47 29.07
C TYR A 201 8.77 -0.37 28.58
N ILE A 202 8.73 -0.74 27.30
CA ILE A 202 9.75 -1.54 26.64
C ILE A 202 10.45 -0.73 25.56
N GLU A 203 11.74 -0.93 25.42
CA GLU A 203 12.54 -0.43 24.33
C GLU A 203 12.64 -1.50 23.23
N VAL A 204 12.13 -1.19 22.03
CA VAL A 204 12.28 -2.01 20.84
C VAL A 204 13.34 -1.37 19.98
N TYR A 205 14.42 -2.09 19.68
CA TYR A 205 15.61 -1.51 19.05
C TYR A 205 16.34 -2.48 18.12
N ASN A 206 17.15 -1.89 17.25
CA ASN A 206 18.17 -2.56 16.45
C ASN A 206 19.35 -1.61 16.20
N GLN A 207 20.32 -2.00 15.36
CA GLN A 207 21.48 -1.18 15.02
C GLN A 207 21.16 0.17 14.35
N ARG A 208 19.92 0.39 13.88
CA ARG A 208 19.52 1.62 13.19
C ARG A 208 18.81 2.61 14.12
N GLY A 209 18.16 2.12 15.15
CA GLY A 209 17.41 2.98 16.05
C GLY A 209 16.57 2.22 17.06
N HIS A 210 15.84 2.98 17.87
CA HIS A 210 15.00 2.45 18.93
C HIS A 210 13.69 3.22 19.05
N ALA A 211 12.70 2.58 19.67
CA ALA A 211 11.45 3.20 20.08
C ALA A 211 11.02 2.66 21.45
N VAL A 212 10.53 3.54 22.31
CA VAL A 212 9.99 3.16 23.62
C VAL A 212 8.48 3.24 23.59
N VAL A 213 7.84 2.11 23.88
CA VAL A 213 6.39 1.96 23.86
C VAL A 213 5.91 1.18 25.08
N LYS A 214 4.63 1.27 25.39
CA LYS A 214 4.02 0.46 26.43
C LYS A 214 3.82 -0.97 25.94
N CYS A 215 4.17 -1.94 26.78
CA CYS A 215 4.02 -3.36 26.48
C CYS A 215 2.55 -3.80 26.63
N LEU A 216 2.09 -4.59 25.68
CA LEU A 216 0.89 -5.38 25.77
C LEU A 216 1.26 -6.86 25.59
N ILE A 217 1.02 -7.67 26.62
CA ILE A 217 1.18 -9.11 26.49
C ILE A 217 -0.01 -9.66 25.71
N ASP A 218 0.24 -10.25 24.54
CA ASP A 218 -0.79 -10.70 23.60
C ASP A 218 -0.43 -12.10 23.05
N GLU A 219 -1.20 -13.09 23.45
CA GLU A 219 -1.00 -14.49 23.02
C GLU A 219 -1.31 -14.73 21.53
N SER A 220 -1.90 -13.75 20.84
CA SER A 220 -2.09 -13.82 19.39
C SER A 220 -0.78 -13.56 18.61
N ILE A 221 0.23 -13.01 19.29
CA ILE A 221 1.57 -12.81 18.72
C ILE A 221 2.38 -14.09 18.91
N ALA A 222 2.97 -14.60 17.87
CA ALA A 222 3.82 -15.79 17.95
C ALA A 222 5.10 -15.49 18.77
N PRO A 223 5.59 -16.47 19.55
CA PRO A 223 6.90 -16.33 20.19
C PRO A 223 8.01 -15.99 19.19
N GLY A 224 8.92 -15.12 19.57
CA GLY A 224 9.98 -14.62 18.70
C GLY A 224 9.59 -13.40 17.87
N VAL A 225 8.40 -12.82 18.09
CA VAL A 225 7.90 -11.67 17.35
C VAL A 225 7.54 -10.52 18.31
N VAL A 226 7.86 -9.30 17.91
CA VAL A 226 7.33 -8.08 18.52
C VAL A 226 6.57 -7.28 17.47
N SER A 227 5.38 -6.81 17.80
CA SER A 227 4.54 -6.04 16.88
C SER A 227 4.17 -4.68 17.44
N ILE A 228 4.31 -3.63 16.63
CA ILE A 228 3.78 -2.30 16.93
C ILE A 228 2.93 -1.86 15.76
N PRO A 229 1.66 -1.47 15.97
CA PRO A 229 0.80 -0.98 14.90
C PRO A 229 1.42 0.26 14.24
N LYS A 230 1.38 0.33 12.91
CA LYS A 230 1.89 1.48 12.16
C LYS A 230 0.95 2.69 12.17
N GLY A 231 1.49 3.86 11.81
CA GLY A 231 0.72 5.09 11.63
C GLY A 231 0.72 6.01 12.84
N TRP A 232 1.60 5.77 13.77
CA TRP A 232 1.85 6.66 14.91
C TRP A 232 2.78 7.81 14.53
N GLN A 233 2.57 8.95 15.15
CA GLN A 233 3.46 10.10 15.01
C GLN A 233 4.55 10.05 16.08
N ARG A 234 5.64 10.76 15.81
CA ARG A 234 6.82 10.79 16.70
C ARG A 234 6.50 11.15 18.14
N ASP A 235 5.65 12.13 18.34
CA ASP A 235 5.24 12.66 19.65
C ASP A 235 4.35 11.71 20.45
N GLN A 236 3.91 10.61 19.86
CA GLN A 236 3.10 9.60 20.51
C GLN A 236 3.95 8.46 21.12
N PHE A 237 5.21 8.37 20.77
CA PHE A 237 6.16 7.48 21.40
C PHE A 237 6.75 8.13 22.67
N VAL A 238 7.02 7.32 23.69
CA VAL A 238 7.63 7.82 24.94
C VAL A 238 9.04 8.35 24.70
N ALA A 239 9.82 7.63 23.91
CA ALA A 239 11.14 8.01 23.43
C ALA A 239 11.48 7.26 22.16
N GLY A 240 12.53 7.73 21.46
CA GLY A 240 13.04 7.04 20.27
C GLY A 240 14.07 7.87 19.52
N SER A 241 14.82 7.19 18.65
CA SER A 241 15.69 7.79 17.65
C SER A 241 15.03 7.70 16.28
N TYR A 242 15.02 8.81 15.53
CA TYR A 242 14.31 8.94 14.27
C TYR A 242 15.24 9.49 13.18
#